data_ff0b98cbcca3bdc3524d0a0d1bc086b8
#
_entry.id   ff0b98cbcca3bdc3524d0a0d1bc086b8
#
_cell.length_a   1.000
_cell.length_b   1.000
_cell.length_c   1.000
_cell.angle_alpha   90.00
_cell.angle_beta   90.00
_cell.angle_gamma   90.00
#
_symmetry.space_group_name_H-M   'P 1'
#
loop_
_entity.id
_entity.type
_entity.pdbx_description
1 polymer ?
#
loop_
_entity_poly.entity_id
_entity_poly.type
_entity_poly.pdbx_seq_one_letter_code
_entity_poly.pdbx_strand_id
1 'polypeptide(L)'
;SKDIRLLEVGEIKKATTCKVYKHVIGGMLVQDRDVGTYEKFECVTKAQFPKNKEELARFTWLVTKHTKSNAIVMGYEYKPGYFQIMGLGPGQPNRIDSNLRLCQPRVRDNVARLPEAEGLDEAGLKALEQKVFAEVVMGSDAFFPFPDNVEAAHDAGVRYIVQPGGSKKDDLSIEKCDEFGIAMVFTGMRHFRH
;
A
#
# COMPACT_ATOMS: atom_id res chain seq x y z
N SER A 1 -24.33 -2.98 0.90
CA SER A 1 -25.24 -1.82 0.81
C SER A 1 -26.34 -2.12 -0.21
N LYS A 2 -27.59 -1.78 0.10
CA LYS A 2 -28.73 -1.94 -0.83
C LYS A 2 -28.67 -0.96 -2.02
N ASP A 3 -27.81 0.04 -1.92
CA ASP A 3 -27.71 1.14 -2.89
C ASP A 3 -26.49 1.08 -3.82
N ILE A 4 -25.74 -0.04 -3.79
CA ILE A 4 -24.64 -0.25 -4.72
C ILE A 4 -25.21 -0.36 -6.15
N ARG A 5 -24.65 0.43 -7.07
CA ARG A 5 -24.89 0.34 -8.51
C ARG A 5 -23.70 -0.34 -9.17
N LEU A 6 -23.95 -1.41 -9.91
CA LEU A 6 -22.98 -2.08 -10.73
C LEU A 6 -23.25 -1.73 -12.20
N LEU A 7 -22.24 -1.26 -12.89
CA LEU A 7 -22.32 -0.91 -14.30
C LEU A 7 -21.47 -1.90 -15.10
N GLU A 8 -22.06 -2.54 -16.09
CA GLU A 8 -21.34 -3.33 -17.07
C GLU A 8 -20.84 -2.39 -18.18
N VAL A 9 -19.51 -2.35 -18.38
CA VAL A 9 -18.87 -1.43 -19.33
C VAL A 9 -18.31 -2.13 -20.57
N GLY A 10 -18.57 -3.42 -20.76
CA GLY A 10 -18.04 -4.23 -21.84
C GLY A 10 -16.53 -4.43 -21.74
N GLU A 11 -15.87 -4.65 -22.87
CA GLU A 11 -14.43 -4.90 -22.93
C GLU A 11 -13.63 -3.64 -22.58
N ILE A 12 -12.79 -3.72 -21.53
CA ILE A 12 -11.85 -2.67 -21.17
C ILE A 12 -10.59 -2.82 -22.03
N LYS A 13 -10.45 -1.96 -23.06
CA LYS A 13 -9.24 -1.95 -23.89
C LYS A 13 -8.04 -1.42 -23.12
N LYS A 14 -6.86 -2.00 -23.38
CA LYS A 14 -5.59 -1.53 -22.80
C LYS A 14 -5.40 -0.04 -23.09
N ALA A 15 -5.12 0.75 -22.07
CA ALA A 15 -4.89 2.18 -22.23
C ALA A 15 -3.72 2.43 -23.19
N THR A 16 -3.97 3.22 -24.22
CA THR A 16 -2.93 3.71 -25.11
C THR A 16 -2.14 4.83 -24.44
N THR A 17 -0.91 5.06 -24.90
CA THR A 17 -0.10 6.22 -24.49
C THR A 17 -0.85 7.49 -24.86
N CYS A 18 -1.37 8.20 -23.86
CA CYS A 18 -2.00 9.50 -24.06
C CYS A 18 -1.56 10.46 -22.97
N LYS A 19 -1.68 11.77 -23.23
CA LYS A 19 -1.43 12.80 -22.25
C LYS A 19 -2.59 12.87 -21.25
N VAL A 20 -2.25 13.21 -20.02
CA VAL A 20 -3.22 13.62 -18.99
C VAL A 20 -3.12 15.13 -18.84
N TYR A 21 -4.26 15.79 -18.84
CA TYR A 21 -4.38 17.21 -18.75
C TYR A 21 -5.07 17.60 -17.45
N LYS A 22 -4.48 18.54 -16.70
CA LYS A 22 -5.08 19.10 -15.49
C LYS A 22 -5.16 20.61 -15.62
N HIS A 23 -6.37 21.13 -15.69
CA HIS A 23 -6.60 22.56 -15.73
C HIS A 23 -6.19 23.22 -14.40
N VAL A 24 -5.48 24.33 -14.48
CA VAL A 24 -5.10 25.19 -13.36
C VAL A 24 -5.41 26.64 -13.73
N ILE A 25 -5.51 27.55 -12.75
CA ILE A 25 -5.73 28.97 -13.02
C ILE A 25 -4.58 29.52 -13.87
N GLY A 26 -4.93 30.03 -15.04
CA GLY A 26 -3.97 30.60 -16.00
C GLY A 26 -3.26 29.61 -16.90
N GLY A 27 -3.60 28.32 -16.87
CA GLY A 27 -2.92 27.35 -17.71
C GLY A 27 -3.40 25.90 -17.59
N MET A 28 -2.55 24.99 -18.03
CA MET A 28 -2.81 23.56 -18.02
C MET A 28 -1.51 22.79 -17.71
N LEU A 29 -1.59 21.86 -16.76
CA LEU A 29 -0.53 20.89 -16.55
C LEU A 29 -0.72 19.74 -17.51
N VAL A 30 0.35 19.35 -18.22
CA VAL A 30 0.34 18.26 -19.19
C VAL A 30 1.41 17.26 -18.80
N GLN A 31 1.04 16.00 -18.67
CA GLN A 31 1.97 14.91 -18.37
C GLN A 31 1.64 13.65 -19.17
N ASP A 32 2.60 12.75 -19.26
CA ASP A 32 2.35 11.42 -19.80
C ASP A 32 1.45 10.62 -18.85
N ARG A 33 0.56 9.80 -19.42
CA ARG A 33 -0.26 8.90 -18.63
C ARG A 33 0.64 7.85 -17.98
N ASP A 34 0.46 7.65 -16.69
CA ASP A 34 1.09 6.57 -15.94
C ASP A 34 0.46 5.22 -16.34
N VAL A 35 1.02 4.58 -17.37
CA VAL A 35 0.55 3.28 -17.89
C VAL A 35 1.33 2.10 -17.33
N GLY A 36 2.54 2.32 -16.81
CA GLY A 36 3.37 1.30 -16.18
C GLY A 36 2.83 0.86 -14.83
N THR A 37 3.21 -0.33 -14.37
CA THR A 37 2.90 -0.79 -13.02
C THR A 37 4.17 -0.90 -12.18
N TYR A 38 5.20 -1.53 -12.71
CA TYR A 38 6.53 -1.65 -12.09
C TYR A 38 7.56 -1.97 -13.17
N GLU A 39 8.81 -1.61 -12.94
CA GLU A 39 9.95 -1.97 -13.80
C GLU A 39 10.60 -3.28 -13.32
N LYS A 40 10.63 -3.48 -12.00
CA LYS A 40 11.17 -4.65 -11.33
C LYS A 40 10.32 -5.00 -10.11
N PHE A 41 10.53 -6.18 -9.57
CA PHE A 41 9.91 -6.61 -8.34
C PHE A 41 10.97 -7.39 -7.55
N GLU A 42 11.85 -6.66 -6.88
CA GLU A 42 13.10 -7.15 -6.30
C GLU A 42 13.08 -7.01 -4.78
N CYS A 43 13.26 -8.12 -4.08
CA CYS A 43 13.45 -8.10 -2.63
C CYS A 43 14.86 -7.56 -2.32
N VAL A 44 14.94 -6.48 -1.53
CA VAL A 44 16.18 -5.77 -1.24
C VAL A 44 16.67 -5.96 0.20
N THR A 45 15.97 -6.73 1.01
CA THR A 45 16.25 -7.01 2.41
C THR A 45 16.74 -8.44 2.64
N LYS A 46 17.36 -8.71 3.81
CA LYS A 46 17.77 -10.07 4.22
C LYS A 46 16.58 -10.99 4.38
N ALA A 47 15.51 -10.48 5.03
CA ALA A 47 14.24 -11.18 5.08
C ALA A 47 13.67 -11.32 3.67
N GLN A 48 13.38 -12.55 3.24
CA GLN A 48 12.90 -12.79 1.88
C GLN A 48 11.40 -12.59 1.78
N PHE A 49 10.96 -12.00 0.68
CA PHE A 49 9.54 -11.81 0.41
C PHE A 49 8.92 -13.15 -0.02
N PRO A 50 7.92 -13.68 0.73
CA PRO A 50 7.38 -15.01 0.45
C PRO A 50 6.62 -15.05 -0.90
N LYS A 51 6.81 -16.13 -1.66
CA LYS A 51 6.13 -16.30 -2.97
C LYS A 51 4.61 -16.23 -2.87
N ASN A 52 4.02 -16.78 -1.82
CA ASN A 52 2.57 -16.73 -1.60
C ASN A 52 2.04 -15.31 -1.28
N LYS A 53 2.90 -14.34 -1.02
CA LYS A 53 2.54 -12.93 -0.81
C LYS A 53 2.73 -12.05 -2.07
N GLU A 54 3.34 -12.58 -3.13
CA GLU A 54 3.62 -11.78 -4.33
C GLU A 54 2.33 -11.26 -5.00
N GLU A 55 1.28 -12.07 -5.12
CA GLU A 55 0.02 -11.63 -5.72
C GLU A 55 -0.66 -10.56 -4.87
N LEU A 56 -0.67 -10.72 -3.54
CA LEU A 56 -1.15 -9.69 -2.62
C LEU A 56 -0.34 -8.40 -2.76
N ALA A 57 0.99 -8.53 -2.89
CA ALA A 57 1.87 -7.37 -3.08
C ALA A 57 1.58 -6.64 -4.40
N ARG A 58 1.36 -7.36 -5.50
CA ARG A 58 0.97 -6.80 -6.79
C ARG A 58 -0.40 -6.12 -6.74
N PHE A 59 -1.38 -6.74 -6.07
CA PHE A 59 -2.68 -6.15 -5.83
C PHE A 59 -2.57 -4.84 -5.02
N THR A 60 -1.85 -4.88 -3.89
CA THR A 60 -1.64 -3.71 -3.04
C THR A 60 -0.93 -2.60 -3.79
N TRP A 61 0.09 -2.93 -4.58
CA TRP A 61 0.84 -1.99 -5.41
C TRP A 61 -0.05 -1.32 -6.46
N LEU A 62 -0.92 -2.09 -7.12
CA LEU A 62 -1.87 -1.55 -8.10
C LEU A 62 -2.84 -0.56 -7.46
N VAL A 63 -3.36 -0.85 -6.26
CA VAL A 63 -4.23 0.09 -5.52
C VAL A 63 -3.44 1.32 -5.08
N THR A 64 -2.19 1.15 -4.65
CA THR A 64 -1.28 2.25 -4.28
C THR A 64 -1.10 3.22 -5.45
N LYS A 65 -0.83 2.71 -6.66
CA LYS A 65 -0.74 3.49 -7.91
C LYS A 65 -1.98 4.37 -8.14
N HIS A 66 -3.17 3.88 -7.82
CA HIS A 66 -4.43 4.61 -8.06
C HIS A 66 -4.87 5.47 -6.88
N THR A 67 -4.13 5.46 -5.77
CA THR A 67 -4.41 6.26 -4.58
C THR A 67 -3.77 7.65 -4.69
N LYS A 68 -4.47 8.68 -4.21
CA LYS A 68 -3.95 10.07 -4.23
C LYS A 68 -2.71 10.20 -3.34
N SER A 69 -1.64 10.79 -3.87
CA SER A 69 -0.36 11.02 -3.17
C SER A 69 -0.49 12.08 -2.04
N ASN A 70 0.31 12.04 -0.98
CA ASN A 70 1.14 10.90 -0.61
C ASN A 70 0.26 9.77 -0.10
N ALA A 71 0.59 8.54 -0.44
CA ALA A 71 -0.28 7.40 -0.19
C ALA A 71 0.45 6.23 0.50
N ILE A 72 -0.22 5.69 1.52
CA ILE A 72 0.09 4.38 2.11
C ILE A 72 -1.16 3.51 2.02
N VAL A 73 -0.99 2.27 1.58
CA VAL A 73 -2.07 1.29 1.40
C VAL A 73 -1.68 -0.02 2.07
N MET A 74 -2.62 -0.68 2.75
CA MET A 74 -2.41 -2.01 3.32
C MET A 74 -3.43 -3.00 2.75
N GLY A 75 -2.92 -3.94 1.95
CA GLY A 75 -3.70 -5.05 1.40
C GLY A 75 -3.64 -6.28 2.28
N TYR A 76 -4.69 -7.07 2.27
CA TYR A 76 -4.86 -8.29 3.06
C TYR A 76 -5.52 -9.39 2.23
N GLU A 77 -5.05 -10.62 2.40
CA GLU A 77 -5.66 -11.81 1.83
C GLU A 77 -6.59 -12.44 2.87
N TYR A 78 -7.91 -12.27 2.69
CA TYR A 78 -8.90 -12.80 3.64
C TYR A 78 -9.30 -14.25 3.36
N LYS A 79 -9.04 -14.73 2.15
CA LYS A 79 -9.16 -16.13 1.71
C LYS A 79 -8.09 -16.38 0.64
N PRO A 80 -7.60 -17.60 0.45
CA PRO A 80 -6.63 -17.90 -0.59
C PRO A 80 -7.06 -17.36 -1.97
N GLY A 81 -6.28 -16.46 -2.55
CA GLY A 81 -6.54 -15.80 -3.83
C GLY A 81 -7.56 -14.66 -3.79
N TYR A 82 -8.09 -14.28 -2.62
CA TYR A 82 -9.04 -13.18 -2.47
C TYR A 82 -8.46 -12.05 -1.65
N PHE A 83 -8.30 -10.90 -2.27
CA PHE A 83 -7.64 -9.74 -1.67
C PHE A 83 -8.61 -8.61 -1.37
N GLN A 84 -8.33 -7.87 -0.31
CA GLN A 84 -9.05 -6.65 0.05
C GLN A 84 -8.08 -5.60 0.60
N ILE A 85 -8.49 -4.34 0.58
CA ILE A 85 -7.75 -3.25 1.21
C ILE A 85 -8.29 -3.07 2.63
N MET A 86 -7.41 -3.29 3.61
CA MET A 86 -7.70 -3.08 5.03
C MET A 86 -7.43 -1.65 5.45
N GLY A 87 -6.43 -0.99 4.88
CA GLY A 87 -6.08 0.39 5.20
C GLY A 87 -5.74 1.21 3.98
N LEU A 88 -6.18 2.46 3.99
CA LEU A 88 -5.91 3.43 2.94
C LEU A 88 -5.65 4.80 3.56
N GLY A 89 -4.47 5.36 3.31
CA GLY A 89 -4.09 6.71 3.74
C GLY A 89 -3.76 7.58 2.54
N PRO A 90 -4.76 8.21 1.87
CA PRO A 90 -4.55 9.02 0.69
C PRO A 90 -4.33 10.49 0.99
N GLY A 91 -3.61 11.19 0.11
CA GLY A 91 -3.67 12.65 -0.02
C GLY A 91 -3.06 13.44 1.13
N GLN A 92 -2.12 12.88 1.88
CA GLN A 92 -1.50 13.58 3.01
C GLN A 92 -0.24 14.36 2.59
N PRO A 93 0.14 15.42 3.35
CA PRO A 93 1.34 16.20 3.08
C PRO A 93 2.63 15.36 3.14
N ASN A 94 2.64 14.32 3.96
CA ASN A 94 3.76 13.39 4.12
C ASN A 94 3.25 11.96 4.28
N ARG A 95 4.13 10.96 4.10
CA ARG A 95 3.79 9.55 4.17
C ARG A 95 3.56 9.03 5.56
N ILE A 96 4.25 9.61 6.54
CA ILE A 96 4.05 9.17 7.93
C ILE A 96 2.64 9.51 8.43
N ASP A 97 2.07 10.65 8.03
CA ASP A 97 0.68 10.98 8.32
C ASP A 97 -0.29 10.05 7.57
N SER A 98 0.01 9.71 6.30
CA SER A 98 -0.75 8.70 5.54
C SER A 98 -0.80 7.37 6.26
N ASN A 99 0.32 6.95 6.85
CA ASN A 99 0.44 5.70 7.60
C ASN A 99 -0.28 5.78 8.95
N LEU A 100 0.19 6.64 9.85
CA LEU A 100 -0.22 6.66 11.25
C LEU A 100 -1.62 7.24 11.48
N ARG A 101 -2.01 8.29 10.73
CA ARG A 101 -3.29 8.98 10.96
C ARG A 101 -4.46 8.42 10.15
N LEU A 102 -4.19 7.72 9.04
CA LEU A 102 -5.24 7.23 8.16
C LEU A 102 -5.17 5.73 7.94
N CYS A 103 -4.06 5.20 7.42
CA CYS A 103 -3.98 3.81 6.98
C CYS A 103 -4.11 2.83 8.15
N GLN A 104 -3.30 2.94 9.17
CA GLN A 104 -3.34 2.05 10.34
C GLN A 104 -4.67 2.14 11.12
N PRO A 105 -5.22 3.33 11.46
CA PRO A 105 -6.53 3.42 12.08
C PRO A 105 -7.62 2.73 11.25
N ARG A 106 -7.58 2.90 9.92
CA ARG A 106 -8.53 2.23 9.02
C ARG A 106 -8.38 0.70 9.03
N VAL A 107 -7.15 0.17 9.16
CA VAL A 107 -6.96 -1.28 9.36
C VAL A 107 -7.66 -1.72 10.63
N ARG A 108 -7.46 -1.04 11.76
CA ARG A 108 -8.11 -1.39 13.04
C ARG A 108 -9.63 -1.33 12.96
N ASP A 109 -10.18 -0.26 12.37
CA ASP A 109 -11.63 -0.13 12.13
C ASP A 109 -12.20 -1.29 11.31
N ASN A 110 -11.46 -1.76 10.31
CA ASN A 110 -11.89 -2.84 9.44
C ASN A 110 -11.69 -4.22 10.08
N VAL A 111 -10.65 -4.42 10.90
CA VAL A 111 -10.48 -5.64 11.70
C VAL A 111 -11.67 -5.86 12.63
N ALA A 112 -12.15 -4.80 13.30
CA ALA A 112 -13.31 -4.88 14.17
C ALA A 112 -14.64 -5.27 13.45
N ARG A 113 -14.64 -5.22 12.10
CA ARG A 113 -15.79 -5.61 11.26
C ARG A 113 -15.63 -6.97 10.59
N LEU A 114 -14.51 -7.64 10.78
CA LEU A 114 -14.30 -8.98 10.25
C LEU A 114 -15.24 -9.98 10.97
N PRO A 115 -15.72 -11.03 10.29
CA PRO A 115 -16.50 -12.07 10.95
C PRO A 115 -15.79 -12.69 12.16
N GLU A 116 -14.47 -12.80 12.09
CA GLU A 116 -13.60 -13.32 13.15
C GLU A 116 -13.58 -12.44 14.42
N ALA A 117 -14.01 -11.18 14.32
CA ALA A 117 -14.09 -10.25 15.44
C ALA A 117 -15.38 -10.40 16.26
N GLU A 118 -16.38 -11.12 15.71
CA GLU A 118 -17.67 -11.29 16.38
C GLU A 118 -17.51 -12.03 17.72
N GLY A 119 -18.01 -11.40 18.79
CA GLY A 119 -17.95 -11.95 20.14
C GLY A 119 -16.60 -11.88 20.85
N LEU A 120 -15.57 -11.28 20.25
CA LEU A 120 -14.29 -11.08 20.91
C LEU A 120 -14.38 -9.94 21.94
N ASP A 121 -13.67 -10.16 23.06
CA ASP A 121 -13.35 -9.08 23.99
C ASP A 121 -12.20 -8.20 23.48
N GLU A 122 -11.82 -7.17 24.23
CA GLU A 122 -10.77 -6.24 23.86
C GLU A 122 -9.42 -6.96 23.64
N ALA A 123 -9.07 -7.95 24.46
CA ALA A 123 -7.84 -8.71 24.32
C ALA A 123 -7.86 -9.58 23.05
N GLY A 124 -8.98 -10.24 22.76
CA GLY A 124 -9.18 -11.02 21.54
C GLY A 124 -9.11 -10.15 20.27
N LEU A 125 -9.75 -8.97 20.32
CA LEU A 125 -9.69 -8.02 19.20
C LEU A 125 -8.26 -7.53 18.95
N LYS A 126 -7.50 -7.21 20.00
CA LYS A 126 -6.09 -6.82 19.88
C LYS A 126 -5.22 -7.94 19.31
N ALA A 127 -5.47 -9.18 19.70
CA ALA A 127 -4.77 -10.35 19.13
C ALA A 127 -5.09 -10.52 17.63
N LEU A 128 -6.35 -10.32 17.24
CA LEU A 128 -6.77 -10.35 15.83
C LEU A 128 -6.13 -9.22 15.03
N GLU A 129 -6.04 -7.99 15.58
CA GLU A 129 -5.34 -6.88 14.96
C GLU A 129 -3.87 -7.21 14.68
N GLN A 130 -3.16 -7.74 15.68
CA GLN A 130 -1.76 -8.15 15.54
C GLN A 130 -1.59 -9.20 14.44
N LYS A 131 -2.48 -10.19 14.39
CA LYS A 131 -2.49 -11.22 13.35
C LYS A 131 -2.68 -10.60 11.95
N VAL A 132 -3.65 -9.70 11.80
CA VAL A 132 -3.92 -9.04 10.51
C VAL A 132 -2.75 -8.16 10.09
N PHE A 133 -2.18 -7.36 11.01
CA PHE A 133 -1.01 -6.53 10.69
C PHE A 133 0.21 -7.35 10.28
N ALA A 134 0.41 -8.55 10.83
CA ALA A 134 1.49 -9.44 10.44
C ALA A 134 1.32 -10.05 9.04
N GLU A 135 0.11 -10.04 8.50
CA GLU A 135 -0.26 -10.65 7.21
C GLU A 135 -0.48 -9.65 6.08
N VAL A 136 -0.69 -8.34 6.40
CA VAL A 136 -0.85 -7.31 5.37
C VAL A 136 0.44 -7.07 4.60
N VAL A 137 0.29 -6.62 3.36
CA VAL A 137 1.36 -5.97 2.60
C VAL A 137 1.12 -4.47 2.59
N MET A 138 2.12 -3.69 3.00
CA MET A 138 2.09 -2.23 2.96
C MET A 138 2.72 -1.72 1.66
N GLY A 139 1.98 -0.94 0.88
CA GLY A 139 2.44 -0.25 -0.33
C GLY A 139 2.61 1.25 -0.09
N SER A 140 3.66 1.84 -0.67
CA SER A 140 3.90 3.29 -0.70
C SER A 140 4.10 3.79 -2.12
N ASP A 141 3.41 4.86 -2.51
CA ASP A 141 3.44 5.43 -3.88
C ASP A 141 4.79 6.03 -4.30
N ALA A 142 5.68 6.30 -3.33
CA ALA A 142 7.07 6.69 -3.56
C ALA A 142 7.99 6.18 -2.45
N PHE A 143 9.30 6.41 -2.62
CA PHE A 143 10.32 5.99 -1.66
C PHE A 143 10.16 6.63 -0.28
N PHE A 144 10.72 5.99 0.73
CA PHE A 144 10.82 6.55 2.07
C PHE A 144 12.05 7.46 2.18
N PRO A 145 11.87 8.76 2.44
CA PRO A 145 13.00 9.68 2.63
C PRO A 145 13.73 9.44 3.96
N PHE A 146 13.06 8.79 4.92
CA PHE A 146 13.55 8.44 6.25
C PHE A 146 12.98 7.07 6.66
N PRO A 147 13.58 6.38 7.65
CA PRO A 147 13.10 5.08 8.11
C PRO A 147 11.83 5.13 8.97
N ASP A 148 11.28 6.31 9.26
CA ASP A 148 10.10 6.54 10.10
C ASP A 148 8.88 5.69 9.72
N ASN A 149 8.66 5.49 8.40
CA ASN A 149 7.56 4.64 7.92
C ASN A 149 7.84 3.14 8.14
N VAL A 150 9.11 2.74 8.12
CA VAL A 150 9.52 1.36 8.46
C VAL A 150 9.33 1.12 9.95
N GLU A 151 9.74 2.08 10.79
CA GLU A 151 9.54 2.03 12.24
C GLU A 151 8.06 1.95 12.60
N ALA A 152 7.24 2.83 12.02
CA ALA A 152 5.78 2.81 12.22
C ALA A 152 5.11 1.52 11.71
N ALA A 153 5.64 0.90 10.65
CA ALA A 153 5.19 -0.39 10.16
C ALA A 153 5.55 -1.53 11.14
N HIS A 154 6.78 -1.53 11.65
CA HIS A 154 7.24 -2.47 12.66
C HIS A 154 6.40 -2.42 13.94
N ASP A 155 6.17 -1.21 14.48
CA ASP A 155 5.38 -0.99 15.69
C ASP A 155 3.94 -1.49 15.57
N ALA A 156 3.38 -1.43 14.35
CA ALA A 156 2.08 -2.00 14.03
C ALA A 156 2.10 -3.52 13.82
N GLY A 157 3.28 -4.14 13.63
CA GLY A 157 3.44 -5.57 13.36
C GLY A 157 3.51 -5.93 11.87
N VAL A 158 3.64 -4.96 10.95
CA VAL A 158 3.76 -5.20 9.50
C VAL A 158 5.09 -5.86 9.17
N ARG A 159 5.05 -6.87 8.31
CA ARG A 159 6.23 -7.67 7.91
C ARG A 159 6.60 -7.52 6.43
N TYR A 160 5.74 -6.95 5.62
CA TYR A 160 5.90 -6.92 4.17
C TYR A 160 5.66 -5.51 3.63
N ILE A 161 6.65 -4.96 2.92
CA ILE A 161 6.59 -3.61 2.35
C ILE A 161 6.88 -3.66 0.85
N VAL A 162 6.15 -2.88 0.06
CA VAL A 162 6.39 -2.64 -1.36
C VAL A 162 6.49 -1.15 -1.59
N GLN A 163 7.60 -0.69 -2.17
CA GLN A 163 7.83 0.71 -2.49
C GLN A 163 8.76 0.84 -3.70
N PRO A 164 8.85 1.99 -4.38
CA PRO A 164 9.63 2.08 -5.61
C PRO A 164 11.16 2.07 -5.42
N GLY A 165 11.67 2.45 -4.27
CA GLY A 165 13.08 2.79 -4.12
C GLY A 165 13.46 4.10 -4.83
N GLY A 166 14.75 4.40 -4.91
CA GLY A 166 15.30 5.58 -5.59
C GLY A 166 15.56 6.79 -4.69
N SER A 167 15.53 6.60 -3.37
CA SER A 167 16.03 7.58 -2.40
C SER A 167 17.54 7.49 -2.31
N LYS A 168 18.20 8.64 -2.09
CA LYS A 168 19.63 8.65 -1.68
C LYS A 168 19.88 7.99 -0.31
N LYS A 169 18.81 7.69 0.43
CA LYS A 169 18.84 7.11 1.78
C LYS A 169 18.12 5.76 1.82
N ASP A 170 17.99 5.06 0.69
CA ASP A 170 17.37 3.73 0.65
C ASP A 170 18.09 2.75 1.59
N ASP A 171 19.42 2.86 1.70
CA ASP A 171 20.22 2.02 2.60
C ASP A 171 19.72 2.10 4.06
N LEU A 172 19.37 3.29 4.55
CA LEU A 172 18.83 3.44 5.92
C LEU A 172 17.48 2.73 6.11
N SER A 173 16.63 2.75 5.09
CA SER A 173 15.35 2.04 5.13
C SER A 173 15.55 0.53 5.04
N ILE A 174 16.51 0.06 4.22
CA ILE A 174 16.88 -1.37 4.11
C ILE A 174 17.47 -1.87 5.41
N GLU A 175 18.45 -1.15 5.99
CA GLU A 175 19.08 -1.49 7.27
C GLU A 175 18.03 -1.60 8.40
N LYS A 176 17.08 -0.67 8.44
CA LYS A 176 16.00 -0.71 9.43
C LYS A 176 15.03 -1.87 9.22
N CYS A 177 14.70 -2.21 7.97
CA CYS A 177 13.94 -3.41 7.65
C CYS A 177 14.69 -4.67 8.05
N ASP A 178 16.00 -4.74 7.82
CA ASP A 178 16.84 -5.88 8.21
C ASP A 178 16.91 -6.06 9.74
N GLU A 179 17.02 -4.95 10.48
CA GLU A 179 16.97 -4.95 11.94
C GLU A 179 15.66 -5.54 12.48
N PHE A 180 14.54 -5.18 11.85
CA PHE A 180 13.20 -5.59 12.26
C PHE A 180 12.70 -6.89 11.62
N GLY A 181 13.47 -7.49 10.72
CA GLY A 181 13.08 -8.71 9.99
C GLY A 181 11.92 -8.48 9.01
N ILE A 182 11.78 -7.26 8.49
CA ILE A 182 10.77 -6.88 7.48
C ILE A 182 11.30 -7.19 6.09
N ALA A 183 10.51 -7.88 5.26
CA ALA A 183 10.81 -8.08 3.85
C ALA A 183 10.32 -6.88 3.04
N MET A 184 11.22 -6.26 2.26
CA MET A 184 10.89 -5.10 1.43
C MET A 184 11.22 -5.36 -0.04
N VAL A 185 10.28 -5.00 -0.92
CA VAL A 185 10.42 -5.09 -2.37
C VAL A 185 10.50 -3.70 -2.98
N PHE A 186 11.44 -3.52 -3.92
CA PHE A 186 11.52 -2.35 -4.79
C PHE A 186 10.90 -2.63 -6.15
N THR A 187 10.05 -1.67 -6.60
CA THR A 187 9.35 -1.77 -7.89
C THR A 187 10.03 -0.99 -9.01
N GLY A 188 10.96 -0.09 -8.68
CA GLY A 188 11.67 0.78 -9.64
C GLY A 188 10.82 1.92 -10.22
N MET A 189 9.53 1.92 -9.98
CA MET A 189 8.60 2.91 -10.55
C MET A 189 7.73 3.54 -9.48
N ARG A 190 7.80 4.88 -9.35
CA ARG A 190 6.94 5.65 -8.45
C ARG A 190 5.66 6.09 -9.16
N HIS A 191 4.58 6.26 -8.41
CA HIS A 191 3.27 6.61 -8.92
C HIS A 191 2.72 7.86 -8.22
N PHE A 192 3.15 9.04 -8.65
CA PHE A 192 2.61 10.28 -8.10
C PHE A 192 1.26 10.64 -8.73
N ARG A 193 0.27 10.83 -7.87
CA ARG A 193 -1.08 11.23 -8.26
C ARG A 193 -1.57 12.39 -7.37
N HIS A 194 -1.25 13.60 -7.79
CA HIS A 194 -1.65 14.83 -7.10
C HIS A 194 -2.94 15.45 -7.63
#